data_cdb7840eebd3c402bc9fce6131436cfa
#
_entry.id   cdb7840eebd3c402bc9fce6131436cfa
#
_cell.length_a   1.000
_cell.length_b   1.000
_cell.length_c   1.000
_cell.angle_alpha   90.00
_cell.angle_beta   90.00
_cell.angle_gamma   90.00
#
_symmetry.space_group_name_H-M   'P 1'
#
loop_
_entity.id
_entity.type
_entity.pdbx_description
1 polymer ?
#
loop_
_entity_poly.entity_id
_entity_poly.type
_entity_poly.pdbx_seq_one_letter_code
_entity_poly.pdbx_strand_id
1 'polypeptide(L)'
;MRLLRYLHDFRTLPFFVLFSMAVGIGIGKAFGISDYELTPPIDAIKDIFRGRYDFTIGNTLALGVVAGLFLMIYPAMTNIRVDDLGAATRSPKQLLIVAFANYAIAPFFMFALAEVFLRGDEDLHTGLVLYGIAPCIAMVIVFTFLALGNTPLALVLVAFNSVAQMILLPVYAKILIGNVDFDVLVVGESVVLYLGLPLVLGLLTRRAGVARLGEAGFERFREGLNTLSVVGLLFTLVVMFGLKGDLIVNDPMIVLRMAVPMTIFFFVMFNAVYVAGWRLGFNYEDAVAVAFNSTGRDFEIAIAIAITAFSPAVAVATEVGPLIEVPVMLSLVWIAMRSGQRLFAAPVAPLEAALVPSDGPGGAGGERRGAASSAPTWSERPRPM
;
A
#
# COMPACT_ATOMS: atom_id res chain seq x y z
N MET A 1 23.16 2.08 11.05
CA MET A 1 22.87 3.15 10.07
C MET A 1 22.97 2.67 8.60
N ARG A 2 24.02 1.93 8.14
CA ARG A 2 24.09 1.48 6.72
C ARG A 2 22.98 0.50 6.36
N LEU A 3 22.67 -0.49 7.19
CA LEU A 3 21.61 -1.48 6.94
C LEU A 3 20.22 -0.84 6.79
N LEU A 4 19.90 0.16 7.61
CA LEU A 4 18.64 0.90 7.54
C LEU A 4 18.47 1.67 6.23
N ARG A 5 19.57 2.14 5.64
CA ARG A 5 19.55 2.80 4.32
C ARG A 5 19.22 1.82 3.19
N TYR A 6 19.66 0.56 3.29
CA TYR A 6 19.32 -0.49 2.33
C TYR A 6 17.84 -0.95 2.46
N LEU A 7 17.26 -0.93 3.66
CA LEU A 7 15.84 -1.25 3.87
C LEU A 7 14.91 -0.21 3.24
N HIS A 8 15.35 1.03 3.09
CA HIS A 8 14.62 2.10 2.39
C HIS A 8 14.91 2.18 0.89
N ASP A 9 15.86 1.38 0.40
CA ASP A 9 16.14 1.33 -1.03
C ASP A 9 15.16 0.35 -1.72
N PHE A 10 14.24 0.89 -2.51
CA PHE A 10 13.22 0.12 -3.23
C PHE A 10 13.78 -0.93 -4.18
N ARG A 11 15.06 -0.83 -4.57
CA ARG A 11 15.74 -1.85 -5.37
C ARG A 11 16.01 -3.11 -4.57
N THR A 12 16.21 -2.98 -3.27
CA THR A 12 16.52 -4.09 -2.36
C THR A 12 15.27 -4.62 -1.64
N LEU A 13 14.18 -3.85 -1.58
CA LEU A 13 12.94 -4.25 -0.91
C LEU A 13 12.38 -5.60 -1.42
N PRO A 14 12.28 -5.88 -2.74
CA PRO A 14 11.82 -7.19 -3.21
C PRO A 14 12.69 -8.34 -2.72
N PHE A 15 14.00 -8.12 -2.61
CA PHE A 15 14.93 -9.11 -2.07
C PHE A 15 14.67 -9.39 -0.59
N PHE A 16 14.46 -8.34 0.22
CA PHE A 16 14.11 -8.50 1.64
C PHE A 16 12.75 -9.17 1.83
N VAL A 17 11.78 -8.89 0.99
CA VAL A 17 10.47 -9.56 0.97
C VAL A 17 10.66 -11.07 0.72
N LEU A 18 11.34 -11.45 -0.36
CA LEU A 18 11.64 -12.86 -0.67
C LEU A 18 12.44 -13.55 0.44
N PHE A 19 13.41 -12.85 1.02
CA PHE A 19 14.21 -13.37 2.13
C PHE A 19 13.34 -13.61 3.36
N SER A 20 12.47 -12.66 3.74
CA SER A 20 11.55 -12.81 4.87
C SER A 20 10.57 -13.96 4.68
N MET A 21 10.08 -14.16 3.44
CA MET A 21 9.26 -15.32 3.10
C MET A 21 10.02 -16.63 3.29
N ALA A 22 11.25 -16.72 2.75
CA ALA A 22 12.07 -17.94 2.89
C ALA A 22 12.39 -18.25 4.36
N VAL A 23 12.67 -17.21 5.16
CA VAL A 23 12.88 -17.34 6.61
C VAL A 23 11.62 -17.80 7.30
N GLY A 24 10.46 -17.20 6.98
CA GLY A 24 9.16 -17.60 7.53
C GLY A 24 8.86 -19.07 7.25
N ILE A 25 8.95 -19.50 6.00
CA ILE A 25 8.73 -20.90 5.59
C ILE A 25 9.70 -21.83 6.33
N GLY A 26 10.97 -21.44 6.44
CA GLY A 26 11.99 -22.23 7.15
C GLY A 26 11.67 -22.42 8.63
N ILE A 27 11.27 -21.34 9.31
CA ILE A 27 10.84 -21.36 10.71
C ILE A 27 9.55 -22.18 10.87
N GLY A 28 8.57 -21.98 9.97
CA GLY A 28 7.30 -22.72 9.99
C GLY A 28 7.52 -24.23 9.95
N LYS A 29 8.37 -24.70 9.02
CA LYS A 29 8.74 -26.12 8.90
C LYS A 29 9.57 -26.64 10.06
N ALA A 30 10.54 -25.86 10.55
CA ALA A 30 11.43 -26.28 11.63
C ALA A 30 10.70 -26.47 12.96
N PHE A 31 9.67 -25.67 13.22
CA PHE A 31 8.92 -25.67 14.48
C PHE A 31 7.50 -26.25 14.37
N GLY A 32 7.10 -26.75 13.18
CA GLY A 32 5.76 -27.29 12.95
C GLY A 32 4.65 -26.24 13.17
N ILE A 33 4.95 -24.97 12.88
CA ILE A 33 4.02 -23.86 13.12
C ILE A 33 2.81 -23.93 12.18
N SER A 34 2.99 -24.50 10.98
CA SER A 34 1.92 -24.68 9.98
C SER A 34 0.76 -25.55 10.47
N ASP A 35 0.99 -26.40 11.47
CA ASP A 35 -0.01 -27.31 12.04
C ASP A 35 -0.94 -26.63 13.06
N TYR A 36 -0.62 -25.41 13.48
CA TYR A 36 -1.43 -24.66 14.43
C TYR A 36 -2.53 -23.87 13.72
N GLU A 37 -3.76 -23.98 14.23
CA GLU A 37 -4.85 -23.10 13.84
C GLU A 37 -4.63 -21.71 14.45
N LEU A 38 -4.68 -20.68 13.59
CA LEU A 38 -4.62 -19.29 14.02
C LEU A 38 -5.98 -18.90 14.60
N THR A 39 -5.98 -18.46 15.85
CA THR A 39 -7.18 -17.82 16.42
C THR A 39 -7.43 -16.50 15.68
N PRO A 40 -8.68 -16.17 15.30
CA PRO A 40 -8.96 -14.88 14.69
C PRO A 40 -8.38 -13.74 15.54
N PRO A 41 -7.56 -12.85 14.98
CA PRO A 41 -6.82 -11.85 15.74
C PRO A 41 -7.72 -10.93 16.59
N ILE A 42 -8.93 -10.67 16.12
CA ILE A 42 -9.91 -9.84 16.84
C ILE A 42 -10.41 -10.54 18.10
N ASP A 43 -10.55 -11.87 18.08
CA ASP A 43 -10.97 -12.66 19.24
C ASP A 43 -9.85 -12.74 20.28
N ALA A 44 -8.60 -12.89 19.83
CA ALA A 44 -7.43 -12.83 20.71
C ALA A 44 -7.34 -11.47 21.44
N ILE A 45 -7.62 -10.36 20.75
CA ILE A 45 -7.70 -9.03 21.36
C ILE A 45 -8.87 -8.93 22.35
N LYS A 46 -10.07 -9.38 21.95
CA LYS A 46 -11.25 -9.39 22.82
C LYS A 46 -11.01 -10.19 24.11
N ASP A 47 -10.30 -11.29 24.02
CA ASP A 47 -9.97 -12.13 25.17
C ASP A 47 -8.95 -11.49 26.12
N ILE A 48 -7.99 -10.71 25.59
CA ILE A 48 -7.11 -9.87 26.43
C ILE A 48 -7.93 -8.89 27.26
N PHE A 49 -8.83 -8.13 26.62
CA PHE A 49 -9.66 -7.15 27.31
C PHE A 49 -10.64 -7.76 28.31
N ARG A 50 -11.04 -9.02 28.10
CA ARG A 50 -11.90 -9.77 29.00
C ARG A 50 -11.13 -10.50 30.13
N GLY A 51 -9.80 -10.41 30.13
CA GLY A 51 -8.93 -11.09 31.10
C GLY A 51 -8.98 -12.64 30.99
N ARG A 52 -9.34 -13.16 29.81
CA ARG A 52 -9.45 -14.60 29.51
C ARG A 52 -8.41 -15.08 28.50
N TYR A 53 -7.39 -14.26 28.25
CA TYR A 53 -6.36 -14.59 27.27
C TYR A 53 -5.55 -15.80 27.70
N ASP A 54 -5.55 -16.83 26.89
CA ASP A 54 -4.74 -18.03 27.06
C ASP A 54 -3.51 -17.96 26.14
N PHE A 55 -2.31 -18.14 26.70
CA PHE A 55 -1.04 -18.11 25.99
C PHE A 55 -0.80 -19.40 25.20
N THR A 56 -1.70 -19.72 24.26
CA THR A 56 -1.48 -20.75 23.26
C THR A 56 -0.59 -20.23 22.13
N ILE A 57 0.06 -21.14 21.39
CA ILE A 57 0.89 -20.76 20.24
C ILE A 57 0.03 -20.03 19.20
N GLY A 58 -1.19 -20.51 18.90
CA GLY A 58 -2.10 -19.87 17.95
C GLY A 58 -2.48 -18.43 18.33
N ASN A 59 -2.82 -18.20 19.63
CA ASN A 59 -3.13 -16.86 20.13
C ASN A 59 -1.91 -15.92 20.08
N THR A 60 -0.72 -16.43 20.43
CA THR A 60 0.52 -15.64 20.40
C THR A 60 0.90 -15.25 18.98
N LEU A 61 0.74 -16.15 18.01
CA LEU A 61 0.96 -15.86 16.59
C LEU A 61 -0.06 -14.85 16.05
N ALA A 62 -1.34 -14.98 16.44
CA ALA A 62 -2.38 -14.02 16.10
C ALA A 62 -2.02 -12.60 16.56
N LEU A 63 -1.55 -12.47 17.81
CA LEU A 63 -1.07 -11.18 18.33
C LEU A 63 0.19 -10.70 17.60
N GLY A 64 1.07 -11.60 17.19
CA GLY A 64 2.23 -11.25 16.35
C GLY A 64 1.80 -10.63 15.03
N VAL A 65 0.80 -11.20 14.36
CA VAL A 65 0.24 -10.63 13.12
C VAL A 65 -0.36 -9.25 13.39
N VAL A 66 -1.19 -9.10 14.42
CA VAL A 66 -1.77 -7.80 14.80
C VAL A 66 -0.69 -6.75 15.05
N ALA A 67 0.34 -7.12 15.82
CA ALA A 67 1.44 -6.20 16.13
C ALA A 67 2.20 -5.80 14.86
N GLY A 68 2.49 -6.74 13.96
CA GLY A 68 3.15 -6.49 12.69
C GLY A 68 2.34 -5.57 11.79
N LEU A 69 1.05 -5.84 11.61
CA LEU A 69 0.13 -5.00 10.84
C LEU A 69 0.04 -3.59 11.43
N PHE A 70 -0.08 -3.48 12.75
CA PHE A 70 -0.13 -2.18 13.41
C PHE A 70 1.17 -1.39 13.25
N LEU A 71 2.33 -2.04 13.40
CA LEU A 71 3.65 -1.43 13.16
C LEU A 71 3.82 -0.96 11.72
N MET A 72 3.15 -1.59 10.78
CA MET A 72 3.20 -1.26 9.36
C MET A 72 2.24 -0.11 9.01
N ILE A 73 0.99 -0.18 9.44
CA ILE A 73 -0.07 0.76 9.07
C ILE A 73 0.04 2.08 9.85
N TYR A 74 0.29 2.02 11.16
CA TYR A 74 0.31 3.20 12.02
C TYR A 74 1.32 4.29 11.56
N PRO A 75 2.58 4.00 11.20
CA PRO A 75 3.49 5.00 10.68
C PRO A 75 2.98 5.67 9.40
N ALA A 76 2.37 4.88 8.49
CA ALA A 76 1.78 5.42 7.26
C ALA A 76 0.67 6.43 7.56
N MET A 77 -0.16 6.17 8.57
CA MET A 77 -1.24 7.08 9.01
C MET A 77 -0.72 8.39 9.59
N THR A 78 0.49 8.43 10.16
CA THR A 78 1.10 9.69 10.63
C THR A 78 1.48 10.64 9.50
N ASN A 79 1.53 10.16 8.26
CA ASN A 79 1.76 10.99 7.07
C ASN A 79 0.52 11.81 6.68
N ILE A 80 -0.67 11.34 7.04
CA ILE A 80 -1.94 11.99 6.69
C ILE A 80 -2.12 13.28 7.50
N ARG A 81 -2.49 14.36 6.82
CA ARG A 81 -2.84 15.66 7.42
C ARG A 81 -4.34 15.89 7.31
N VAL A 82 -4.95 16.39 8.36
CA VAL A 82 -6.39 16.77 8.29
C VAL A 82 -6.62 17.82 7.21
N ASP A 83 -5.64 18.72 7.02
CA ASP A 83 -5.68 19.74 5.98
C ASP A 83 -5.69 19.15 4.56
N ASP A 84 -5.10 17.96 4.36
CA ASP A 84 -5.07 17.28 3.07
C ASP A 84 -6.47 16.83 2.66
N LEU A 85 -7.33 16.43 3.61
CA LEU A 85 -8.73 16.13 3.35
C LEU A 85 -9.49 17.36 2.83
N GLY A 86 -9.20 18.53 3.40
CA GLY A 86 -9.72 19.80 2.88
C GLY A 86 -9.09 20.21 1.55
N ALA A 87 -7.81 19.89 1.34
CA ALA A 87 -7.12 20.16 0.09
C ALA A 87 -7.61 19.28 -1.08
N ALA A 88 -8.16 18.11 -0.81
CA ALA A 88 -8.76 17.23 -1.81
C ALA A 88 -9.86 17.95 -2.61
N THR A 89 -10.60 18.85 -1.98
CA THR A 89 -11.63 19.65 -2.66
C THR A 89 -11.07 20.69 -3.62
N ARG A 90 -9.79 21.01 -3.53
CA ARG A 90 -9.10 21.96 -4.44
C ARG A 90 -8.65 21.32 -5.76
N SER A 91 -8.63 19.98 -5.82
CA SER A 91 -8.31 19.21 -7.03
C SER A 91 -9.46 18.28 -7.41
N PRO A 92 -10.68 18.81 -7.69
CA PRO A 92 -11.89 17.99 -7.80
C PRO A 92 -11.85 17.00 -8.96
N LYS A 93 -11.18 17.34 -10.06
CA LYS A 93 -11.05 16.45 -11.23
C LYS A 93 -10.20 15.22 -10.91
N GLN A 94 -9.05 15.42 -10.28
CA GLN A 94 -8.13 14.34 -9.88
C GLN A 94 -8.81 13.44 -8.84
N LEU A 95 -9.45 14.03 -7.84
CA LEU A 95 -10.18 13.31 -6.81
C LEU A 95 -11.32 12.47 -7.41
N LEU A 96 -12.11 13.04 -8.30
CA LEU A 96 -13.23 12.34 -8.94
C LEU A 96 -12.76 11.14 -9.76
N ILE A 97 -11.64 11.27 -10.50
CA ILE A 97 -11.09 10.17 -11.28
C ILE A 97 -10.60 9.05 -10.36
N VAL A 98 -9.87 9.38 -9.28
CA VAL A 98 -9.41 8.39 -8.32
C VAL A 98 -10.59 7.71 -7.62
N ALA A 99 -11.59 8.48 -7.18
CA ALA A 99 -12.80 7.92 -6.57
C ALA A 99 -13.55 6.99 -7.53
N PHE A 100 -13.73 7.39 -8.78
CA PHE A 100 -14.38 6.57 -9.79
C PHE A 100 -13.57 5.31 -10.12
N ALA A 101 -12.26 5.45 -10.33
CA ALA A 101 -11.38 4.32 -10.63
C ALA A 101 -11.34 3.30 -9.48
N ASN A 102 -11.19 3.77 -8.22
CA ASN A 102 -11.06 2.89 -7.07
C ASN A 102 -12.38 2.26 -6.59
N TYR A 103 -13.50 2.94 -6.78
CA TYR A 103 -14.76 2.48 -6.21
C TYR A 103 -15.81 2.11 -7.26
N ALA A 104 -15.73 2.59 -8.50
CA ALA A 104 -16.65 2.19 -9.56
C ALA A 104 -16.05 1.22 -10.57
N ILE A 105 -14.72 1.16 -10.73
CA ILE A 105 -14.07 0.29 -11.71
C ILE A 105 -13.31 -0.86 -11.03
N ALA A 106 -12.37 -0.55 -10.15
CA ALA A 106 -11.42 -1.51 -9.64
C ALA A 106 -12.04 -2.73 -8.93
N PRO A 107 -13.06 -2.59 -8.05
CA PRO A 107 -13.69 -3.73 -7.39
C PRO A 107 -14.31 -4.72 -8.38
N PHE A 108 -15.05 -4.20 -9.35
CA PHE A 108 -15.74 -5.03 -10.36
C PHE A 108 -14.75 -5.60 -11.37
N PHE A 109 -13.70 -4.88 -11.72
CA PHE A 109 -12.68 -5.38 -12.63
C PHE A 109 -11.87 -6.50 -11.96
N MET A 110 -11.51 -6.36 -10.68
CA MET A 110 -10.83 -7.43 -9.96
C MET A 110 -11.73 -8.64 -9.77
N PHE A 111 -13.02 -8.44 -9.45
CA PHE A 111 -14.01 -9.49 -9.39
C PHE A 111 -14.13 -10.25 -10.73
N ALA A 112 -14.21 -9.51 -11.85
CA ALA A 112 -14.26 -10.13 -13.18
C ALA A 112 -13.00 -10.95 -13.49
N LEU A 113 -11.82 -10.47 -13.09
CA LEU A 113 -10.57 -11.23 -13.23
C LEU A 113 -10.57 -12.48 -12.35
N ALA A 114 -11.06 -12.39 -11.12
CA ALA A 114 -11.21 -13.54 -10.23
C ALA A 114 -12.14 -14.61 -10.84
N GLU A 115 -13.28 -14.18 -11.36
CA GLU A 115 -14.22 -15.08 -12.06
C GLU A 115 -13.61 -15.77 -13.30
N VAL A 116 -12.75 -15.09 -14.02
CA VAL A 116 -12.12 -15.65 -15.23
C VAL A 116 -10.98 -16.60 -14.90
N PHE A 117 -10.10 -16.23 -13.97
CA PHE A 117 -8.84 -16.94 -13.73
C PHE A 117 -8.87 -17.89 -12.53
N LEU A 118 -9.78 -17.68 -11.56
CA LEU A 118 -9.81 -18.41 -10.29
C LEU A 118 -11.13 -19.15 -10.07
N ARG A 119 -11.90 -19.34 -11.13
CA ARG A 119 -13.18 -20.08 -11.07
C ARG A 119 -12.94 -21.50 -10.59
N GLY A 120 -13.59 -21.87 -9.50
CA GLY A 120 -13.44 -23.19 -8.88
C GLY A 120 -12.44 -23.28 -7.74
N ASP A 121 -11.79 -22.14 -7.38
CA ASP A 121 -10.95 -22.01 -6.20
C ASP A 121 -11.46 -20.84 -5.37
N GLU A 122 -12.37 -21.15 -4.44
CA GLU A 122 -13.14 -20.15 -3.68
C GLU A 122 -12.26 -19.28 -2.79
N ASP A 123 -11.21 -19.86 -2.18
CA ASP A 123 -10.28 -19.13 -1.33
C ASP A 123 -9.44 -18.13 -2.12
N LEU A 124 -8.87 -18.55 -3.26
CA LEU A 124 -8.08 -17.65 -4.12
C LEU A 124 -8.97 -16.58 -4.76
N HIS A 125 -10.18 -16.93 -5.18
CA HIS A 125 -11.17 -15.99 -5.72
C HIS A 125 -11.50 -14.91 -4.67
N THR A 126 -11.88 -15.33 -3.47
CA THR A 126 -12.21 -14.43 -2.35
C THR A 126 -11.04 -13.54 -1.98
N GLY A 127 -9.84 -14.12 -1.87
CA GLY A 127 -8.61 -13.37 -1.57
C GLY A 127 -8.28 -12.32 -2.62
N LEU A 128 -8.41 -12.65 -3.91
CA LEU A 128 -8.16 -11.70 -4.99
C LEU A 128 -9.18 -10.56 -5.00
N VAL A 129 -10.46 -10.87 -4.79
CA VAL A 129 -11.52 -9.85 -4.72
C VAL A 129 -11.30 -8.94 -3.51
N LEU A 130 -11.01 -9.52 -2.33
CA LEU A 130 -10.73 -8.77 -1.11
C LEU A 130 -9.54 -7.82 -1.28
N TYR A 131 -8.46 -8.30 -1.92
CA TYR A 131 -7.32 -7.47 -2.28
C TYR A 131 -7.73 -6.32 -3.23
N GLY A 132 -8.58 -6.60 -4.21
CA GLY A 132 -9.02 -5.63 -5.22
C GLY A 132 -9.88 -4.49 -4.70
N ILE A 133 -10.63 -4.69 -3.62
CA ILE A 133 -11.54 -3.68 -3.06
C ILE A 133 -10.86 -2.69 -2.11
N ALA A 134 -9.60 -2.92 -1.73
CA ALA A 134 -8.86 -2.07 -0.80
C ALA A 134 -7.81 -1.22 -1.56
N PRO A 135 -8.03 0.10 -1.77
CA PRO A 135 -7.03 0.97 -2.40
C PRO A 135 -5.85 1.22 -1.47
N CYS A 136 -4.63 1.27 -2.03
CA CYS A 136 -3.39 1.45 -1.28
C CYS A 136 -3.30 2.83 -0.61
N ILE A 137 -2.74 2.85 0.60
CA ILE A 137 -2.59 4.04 1.45
C ILE A 137 -1.13 4.43 1.74
N ALA A 138 -0.15 3.61 1.37
CA ALA A 138 1.25 3.86 1.69
C ALA A 138 2.18 3.80 0.47
N MET A 139 2.25 2.67 -0.22
CA MET A 139 3.25 2.42 -1.26
C MET A 139 3.06 3.30 -2.50
N VAL A 140 1.84 3.71 -2.81
CA VAL A 140 1.54 4.57 -3.97
C VAL A 140 2.22 5.94 -3.90
N ILE A 141 2.44 6.48 -2.71
CA ILE A 141 3.18 7.73 -2.50
C ILE A 141 4.62 7.56 -2.99
N VAL A 142 5.20 6.43 -2.69
CA VAL A 142 6.58 6.11 -3.06
C VAL A 142 6.71 5.89 -4.55
N PHE A 143 5.83 5.10 -5.16
CA PHE A 143 5.85 4.90 -6.62
C PHE A 143 5.61 6.21 -7.37
N THR A 144 4.74 7.08 -6.84
CA THR A 144 4.54 8.44 -7.36
C THR A 144 5.84 9.25 -7.30
N PHE A 145 6.53 9.23 -6.15
CA PHE A 145 7.82 9.91 -5.98
C PHE A 145 8.89 9.37 -6.94
N LEU A 146 9.03 8.04 -7.05
CA LEU A 146 9.99 7.41 -7.96
C LEU A 146 9.74 7.75 -9.42
N ALA A 147 8.46 7.90 -9.80
CA ALA A 147 8.08 8.31 -11.14
C ALA A 147 8.10 9.84 -11.35
N LEU A 148 8.65 10.63 -10.41
CA LEU A 148 8.68 12.08 -10.45
C LEU A 148 7.27 12.71 -10.57
N GLY A 149 6.27 12.07 -9.97
CA GLY A 149 4.88 12.55 -9.92
C GLY A 149 4.64 13.55 -8.79
N ASN A 150 3.43 14.11 -8.77
CA ASN A 150 2.97 15.06 -7.75
C ASN A 150 2.72 14.35 -6.40
N THR A 151 3.78 14.21 -5.58
CA THR A 151 3.71 13.56 -4.27
C THR A 151 2.75 14.28 -3.30
N PRO A 152 2.69 15.62 -3.20
CA PRO A 152 1.68 16.31 -2.43
C PRO A 152 0.24 15.94 -2.82
N LEU A 153 -0.05 15.86 -4.11
CA LEU A 153 -1.36 15.40 -4.59
C LEU A 153 -1.61 13.94 -4.19
N ALA A 154 -0.61 13.07 -4.34
CA ALA A 154 -0.73 11.67 -3.93
C ALA A 154 -1.10 11.52 -2.46
N LEU A 155 -0.50 12.31 -1.56
CA LEU A 155 -0.85 12.33 -0.13
C LEU A 155 -2.31 12.71 0.11
N VAL A 156 -2.81 13.72 -0.60
CA VAL A 156 -4.22 14.16 -0.54
C VAL A 156 -5.15 13.03 -0.99
N LEU A 157 -4.83 12.35 -2.08
CA LEU A 157 -5.62 11.24 -2.62
C LEU A 157 -5.61 10.03 -1.69
N VAL A 158 -4.46 9.72 -1.07
CA VAL A 158 -4.33 8.67 -0.05
C VAL A 158 -5.19 8.98 1.17
N ALA A 159 -5.17 10.23 1.67
CA ALA A 159 -6.01 10.63 2.79
C ALA A 159 -7.52 10.43 2.49
N PHE A 160 -7.95 10.78 1.27
CA PHE A 160 -9.30 10.49 0.81
C PHE A 160 -9.58 8.99 0.76
N ASN A 161 -8.70 8.19 0.15
CA ASN A 161 -8.85 6.74 0.06
C ASN A 161 -8.96 6.10 1.45
N SER A 162 -8.13 6.54 2.42
CA SER A 162 -8.14 6.00 3.79
C SER A 162 -9.50 6.17 4.48
N VAL A 163 -10.16 7.31 4.28
CA VAL A 163 -11.50 7.54 4.85
C VAL A 163 -12.58 6.82 4.06
N ALA A 164 -12.53 6.88 2.74
CA ALA A 164 -13.55 6.29 1.87
C ALA A 164 -13.61 4.75 2.02
N GLN A 165 -12.45 4.08 2.07
CA GLN A 165 -12.41 2.63 2.21
C GLN A 165 -12.93 2.13 3.56
N MET A 166 -12.82 2.91 4.65
CA MET A 166 -13.42 2.52 5.93
C MET A 166 -14.92 2.25 5.83
N ILE A 167 -15.60 3.00 4.97
CA ILE A 167 -17.05 2.87 4.77
C ILE A 167 -17.36 1.88 3.65
N LEU A 168 -16.64 1.98 2.54
CA LEU A 168 -16.97 1.26 1.31
C LEU A 168 -16.47 -0.18 1.29
N LEU A 169 -15.37 -0.51 2.01
CA LEU A 169 -14.80 -1.84 1.98
C LEU A 169 -15.75 -2.91 2.53
N PRO A 170 -16.42 -2.75 3.71
CA PRO A 170 -17.42 -3.71 4.17
C PRO A 170 -18.61 -3.85 3.22
N VAL A 171 -19.00 -2.76 2.56
CA VAL A 171 -20.09 -2.76 1.59
C VAL A 171 -19.72 -3.58 0.35
N TYR A 172 -18.51 -3.37 -0.21
CA TYR A 172 -18.04 -4.14 -1.35
C TYR A 172 -17.79 -5.60 -1.00
N ALA A 173 -17.23 -5.90 0.19
CA ALA A 173 -17.09 -7.28 0.65
C ALA A 173 -18.45 -7.99 0.63
N LYS A 174 -19.50 -7.34 1.16
CA LYS A 174 -20.85 -7.90 1.15
C LYS A 174 -21.42 -8.11 -0.26
N ILE A 175 -21.19 -7.18 -1.18
CA ILE A 175 -21.75 -7.23 -2.53
C ILE A 175 -21.02 -8.25 -3.39
N LEU A 176 -19.69 -8.32 -3.34
CA LEU A 176 -18.85 -9.09 -4.26
C LEU A 176 -18.46 -10.46 -3.72
N ILE A 177 -18.41 -10.62 -2.38
CA ILE A 177 -18.01 -11.87 -1.72
C ILE A 177 -19.21 -12.51 -1.00
N GLY A 178 -20.38 -11.93 -1.09
CA GLY A 178 -21.58 -12.33 -0.30
C GLY A 178 -22.10 -13.75 -0.54
N ASN A 179 -21.50 -14.52 -1.44
CA ASN A 179 -21.78 -15.95 -1.65
C ASN A 179 -21.03 -16.84 -0.64
N VAL A 180 -20.04 -16.29 0.07
CA VAL A 180 -19.28 -16.97 1.13
C VAL A 180 -19.93 -16.62 2.48
N ASP A 181 -20.08 -17.58 3.36
CA ASP A 181 -20.58 -17.32 4.73
C ASP A 181 -19.53 -16.56 5.52
N PHE A 182 -19.75 -15.24 5.68
CA PHE A 182 -18.96 -14.40 6.57
C PHE A 182 -19.84 -13.34 7.23
N ASP A 183 -19.41 -12.88 8.41
CA ASP A 183 -20.11 -11.82 9.13
C ASP A 183 -19.58 -10.44 8.69
N VAL A 184 -20.43 -9.66 8.03
CA VAL A 184 -20.12 -8.28 7.61
C VAL A 184 -19.75 -7.37 8.77
N LEU A 185 -20.30 -7.64 9.97
CA LEU A 185 -19.94 -6.89 11.17
C LEU A 185 -18.49 -7.15 11.57
N VAL A 186 -18.00 -8.39 11.43
CA VAL A 186 -16.59 -8.75 11.69
C VAL A 186 -15.68 -8.06 10.70
N VAL A 187 -16.07 -7.95 9.42
CA VAL A 187 -15.33 -7.14 8.42
C VAL A 187 -15.29 -5.67 8.86
N GLY A 188 -16.43 -5.11 9.26
CA GLY A 188 -16.50 -3.73 9.77
C GLY A 188 -15.65 -3.49 11.01
N GLU A 189 -15.70 -4.40 11.99
CA GLU A 189 -14.85 -4.36 13.19
C GLU A 189 -13.36 -4.42 12.81
N SER A 190 -12.98 -5.28 11.86
CA SER A 190 -11.61 -5.39 11.35
C SER A 190 -11.15 -4.10 10.73
N VAL A 191 -11.96 -3.48 9.87
CA VAL A 191 -11.64 -2.19 9.24
C VAL A 191 -11.46 -1.10 10.30
N VAL A 192 -12.33 -1.03 11.31
CA VAL A 192 -12.18 -0.05 12.39
C VAL A 192 -10.92 -0.31 13.21
N LEU A 193 -10.59 -1.56 13.49
CA LEU A 193 -9.41 -1.93 14.27
C LEU A 193 -8.11 -1.69 13.51
N TYR A 194 -8.01 -2.18 12.27
CA TYR A 194 -6.75 -2.18 11.53
C TYR A 194 -6.51 -0.91 10.71
N LEU A 195 -7.56 -0.16 10.38
CA LEU A 195 -7.46 1.10 9.65
C LEU A 195 -7.90 2.29 10.51
N GLY A 196 -9.07 2.22 11.14
CA GLY A 196 -9.64 3.33 11.90
C GLY A 196 -8.80 3.72 13.12
N LEU A 197 -8.43 2.73 13.95
CA LEU A 197 -7.61 2.97 15.14
C LEU A 197 -6.21 3.54 14.79
N PRO A 198 -5.43 2.95 13.86
CA PRO A 198 -4.17 3.53 13.42
C PRO A 198 -4.32 4.93 12.83
N LEU A 199 -5.40 5.19 12.07
CA LEU A 199 -5.68 6.52 11.50
C LEU A 199 -5.86 7.56 12.60
N VAL A 200 -6.72 7.30 13.58
CA VAL A 200 -6.96 8.21 14.71
C VAL A 200 -5.67 8.44 15.50
N LEU A 201 -4.95 7.36 15.84
CA LEU A 201 -3.69 7.46 16.58
C LEU A 201 -2.62 8.20 15.75
N GLY A 202 -2.54 7.95 14.45
CA GLY A 202 -1.61 8.64 13.54
C GLY A 202 -1.87 10.14 13.49
N LEU A 203 -3.13 10.55 13.33
CA LEU A 203 -3.52 11.96 13.34
C LEU A 203 -3.24 12.64 14.69
N LEU A 204 -3.55 11.96 15.81
CA LEU A 204 -3.25 12.47 17.15
C LEU A 204 -1.74 12.62 17.38
N THR A 205 -0.96 11.61 16.99
CA THR A 205 0.50 11.63 17.08
C THR A 205 1.10 12.75 16.25
N ARG A 206 0.61 12.95 15.02
CA ARG A 206 1.03 14.07 14.19
C ARG A 206 0.72 15.41 14.85
N ARG A 207 -0.53 15.60 15.28
CA ARG A 207 -0.96 16.84 15.93
C ARG A 207 -0.12 17.14 17.19
N ALA A 208 0.06 16.16 18.07
CA ALA A 208 0.85 16.31 19.29
C ALA A 208 2.35 16.46 19.00
N GLY A 209 2.86 15.71 18.02
CA GLY A 209 4.28 15.76 17.63
C GLY A 209 4.66 17.10 17.01
N VAL A 210 3.88 17.62 16.08
CA VAL A 210 4.09 18.95 15.50
C VAL A 210 3.99 20.05 16.56
N ALA A 211 3.00 19.96 17.47
CA ALA A 211 2.85 20.93 18.54
C ALA A 211 4.04 20.96 19.51
N ARG A 212 4.72 19.82 19.74
CA ARG A 212 5.83 19.71 20.69
C ARG A 212 7.21 19.88 20.05
N LEU A 213 7.40 19.35 18.85
CA LEU A 213 8.72 19.26 18.18
C LEU A 213 8.86 20.27 17.04
N GLY A 214 7.76 20.93 16.64
CA GLY A 214 7.67 21.68 15.40
C GLY A 214 7.64 20.77 14.15
N GLU A 215 7.36 21.31 12.97
CA GLU A 215 7.30 20.54 11.72
C GLU A 215 8.63 19.81 11.42
N ALA A 216 9.77 20.52 11.51
CA ALA A 216 11.09 19.93 11.22
C ALA A 216 11.51 18.84 12.21
N GLY A 217 11.12 18.96 13.49
CA GLY A 217 11.38 17.94 14.51
C GLY A 217 10.50 16.72 14.30
N PHE A 218 9.24 16.93 13.95
CA PHE A 218 8.31 15.85 13.65
C PHE A 218 8.71 15.07 12.39
N GLU A 219 9.23 15.75 11.36
CA GLU A 219 9.71 15.06 10.14
C GLU A 219 10.84 14.06 10.46
N ARG A 220 11.79 14.42 11.30
CA ARG A 220 12.86 13.49 11.74
C ARG A 220 12.29 12.29 12.53
N PHE A 221 11.32 12.54 13.40
CA PHE A 221 10.62 11.47 14.12
C PHE A 221 9.88 10.55 13.17
N ARG A 222 9.20 11.10 12.15
CA ARG A 222 8.49 10.38 11.12
C ARG A 222 9.40 9.48 10.27
N GLU A 223 10.61 9.92 9.95
CA GLU A 223 11.60 9.07 9.25
C GLU A 223 11.90 7.80 10.04
N GLY A 224 12.01 7.89 11.36
CA GLY A 224 12.15 6.72 12.24
C GLY A 224 10.91 5.81 12.21
N LEU A 225 9.72 6.39 12.21
CA LEU A 225 8.47 5.63 12.09
C LEU A 225 8.34 4.93 10.75
N ASN A 226 8.73 5.55 9.64
CA ASN A 226 8.72 4.92 8.33
C ASN A 226 9.65 3.69 8.28
N THR A 227 10.81 3.75 8.97
CA THR A 227 11.68 2.57 9.13
C THR A 227 10.97 1.46 9.89
N LEU A 228 10.22 1.81 10.93
CA LEU A 228 9.43 0.86 11.71
C LEU A 228 8.34 0.19 10.85
N SER A 229 7.75 0.91 9.89
CA SER A 229 6.78 0.36 8.94
C SER A 229 7.40 -0.75 8.09
N VAL A 230 8.61 -0.55 7.55
CA VAL A 230 9.31 -1.58 6.77
C VAL A 230 9.65 -2.80 7.63
N VAL A 231 10.09 -2.59 8.87
CA VAL A 231 10.34 -3.69 9.81
C VAL A 231 9.05 -4.44 10.13
N GLY A 232 7.95 -3.73 10.33
CA GLY A 232 6.62 -4.31 10.53
C GLY A 232 6.19 -5.19 9.35
N LEU A 233 6.39 -4.72 8.12
CA LEU A 233 6.14 -5.47 6.89
C LEU A 233 6.93 -6.80 6.88
N LEU A 234 8.26 -6.72 7.03
CA LEU A 234 9.11 -7.91 6.99
C LEU A 234 8.79 -8.90 8.12
N PHE A 235 8.48 -8.39 9.32
CA PHE A 235 8.05 -9.21 10.44
C PHE A 235 6.72 -9.92 10.16
N THR A 236 5.71 -9.19 9.64
CA THR A 236 4.41 -9.77 9.27
C THR A 236 4.59 -10.88 8.25
N LEU A 237 5.41 -10.64 7.21
CA LEU A 237 5.72 -11.65 6.20
C LEU A 237 6.35 -12.91 6.81
N VAL A 238 7.33 -12.75 7.74
CA VAL A 238 7.93 -13.92 8.42
C VAL A 238 6.89 -14.71 9.19
N VAL A 239 6.02 -14.05 9.95
CA VAL A 239 4.98 -14.73 10.76
C VAL A 239 3.98 -15.44 9.84
N MET A 240 3.49 -14.77 8.81
CA MET A 240 2.46 -15.30 7.92
C MET A 240 2.98 -16.47 7.06
N PHE A 241 4.17 -16.33 6.48
CA PHE A 241 4.79 -17.45 5.74
C PHE A 241 5.28 -18.57 6.65
N GLY A 242 5.51 -18.29 7.94
CA GLY A 242 5.71 -19.30 8.96
C GLY A 242 4.46 -20.13 9.22
N LEU A 243 3.30 -19.48 9.21
CA LEU A 243 2.01 -20.11 9.46
C LEU A 243 1.49 -20.94 8.28
N LYS A 244 1.58 -20.40 7.06
CA LYS A 244 0.90 -20.99 5.89
C LYS A 244 1.76 -21.06 4.63
N GLY A 245 3.07 -20.78 4.74
CA GLY A 245 3.98 -20.83 3.60
C GLY A 245 4.15 -22.23 3.00
N ASP A 246 3.81 -23.28 3.73
CA ASP A 246 3.75 -24.66 3.24
C ASP A 246 2.71 -24.83 2.10
N LEU A 247 1.62 -24.09 2.12
CA LEU A 247 0.64 -24.09 1.01
C LEU A 247 1.30 -23.63 -0.30
N ILE A 248 2.13 -22.59 -0.25
CA ILE A 248 2.85 -22.09 -1.44
C ILE A 248 3.94 -23.06 -1.89
N VAL A 249 4.62 -23.70 -0.94
CA VAL A 249 5.67 -24.69 -1.27
C VAL A 249 5.09 -25.96 -1.87
N ASN A 250 3.93 -26.41 -1.38
CA ASN A 250 3.25 -27.61 -1.85
C ASN A 250 2.51 -27.38 -3.17
N ASP A 251 1.98 -26.16 -3.38
CA ASP A 251 1.36 -25.76 -4.63
C ASP A 251 1.88 -24.37 -5.10
N PRO A 252 3.06 -24.30 -5.72
CA PRO A 252 3.61 -23.05 -6.24
C PRO A 252 2.75 -22.46 -7.39
N MET A 253 1.81 -23.25 -7.92
CA MET A 253 0.86 -22.79 -8.92
C MET A 253 -0.09 -21.71 -8.34
N ILE A 254 -0.30 -21.68 -7.03
CA ILE A 254 -1.07 -20.63 -6.35
C ILE A 254 -0.50 -19.23 -6.70
N VAL A 255 0.82 -19.08 -6.60
CA VAL A 255 1.50 -17.81 -6.91
C VAL A 255 1.25 -17.41 -8.37
N LEU A 256 1.38 -18.37 -9.29
CA LEU A 256 1.17 -18.11 -10.72
C LEU A 256 -0.28 -17.77 -11.05
N ARG A 257 -1.24 -18.50 -10.46
CA ARG A 257 -2.68 -18.22 -10.62
C ARG A 257 -3.06 -16.82 -10.14
N MET A 258 -2.48 -16.38 -9.03
CA MET A 258 -2.69 -15.02 -8.51
C MET A 258 -1.93 -13.97 -9.31
N ALA A 259 -0.70 -14.27 -9.76
CA ALA A 259 0.16 -13.32 -10.47
C ALA A 259 -0.45 -12.84 -11.79
N VAL A 260 -1.09 -13.72 -12.54
CA VAL A 260 -1.65 -13.39 -13.86
C VAL A 260 -2.77 -12.34 -13.75
N PRO A 261 -3.88 -12.57 -13.01
CA PRO A 261 -4.95 -11.58 -12.90
C PRO A 261 -4.47 -10.27 -12.24
N MET A 262 -3.60 -10.34 -11.22
CA MET A 262 -3.06 -9.15 -10.58
C MET A 262 -2.21 -8.31 -11.54
N THR A 263 -1.34 -8.95 -12.31
CA THR A 263 -0.52 -8.25 -13.32
C THR A 263 -1.40 -7.58 -14.36
N ILE A 264 -2.42 -8.27 -14.88
CA ILE A 264 -3.39 -7.68 -15.81
C ILE A 264 -4.07 -6.46 -15.18
N PHE A 265 -4.54 -6.61 -13.93
CA PHE A 265 -5.18 -5.52 -13.20
C PHE A 265 -4.29 -4.28 -13.12
N PHE A 266 -3.06 -4.42 -12.63
CA PHE A 266 -2.15 -3.31 -12.44
C PHE A 266 -1.81 -2.61 -13.76
N PHE A 267 -1.49 -3.38 -14.79
CA PHE A 267 -1.16 -2.80 -16.10
C PHE A 267 -2.35 -2.10 -16.74
N VAL A 268 -3.53 -2.71 -16.71
CA VAL A 268 -4.73 -2.13 -17.33
C VAL A 268 -5.18 -0.89 -16.57
N MET A 269 -5.29 -0.97 -15.23
CA MET A 269 -5.74 0.16 -14.42
C MET A 269 -4.79 1.36 -14.53
N PHE A 270 -3.49 1.12 -14.39
CA PHE A 270 -2.51 2.20 -14.48
C PHE A 270 -2.57 2.90 -15.84
N ASN A 271 -2.47 2.14 -16.92
CA ASN A 271 -2.43 2.73 -18.26
C ASN A 271 -3.76 3.41 -18.64
N ALA A 272 -4.90 2.82 -18.25
CA ALA A 272 -6.21 3.42 -18.50
C ALA A 272 -6.34 4.79 -17.80
N VAL A 273 -5.99 4.87 -16.51
CA VAL A 273 -6.09 6.11 -15.73
C VAL A 273 -5.01 7.13 -16.17
N TYR A 274 -3.80 6.68 -16.45
CA TYR A 274 -2.72 7.53 -16.93
C TYR A 274 -3.05 8.20 -18.28
N VAL A 275 -3.57 7.41 -19.22
CA VAL A 275 -4.01 7.92 -20.54
C VAL A 275 -5.26 8.81 -20.40
N ALA A 276 -6.18 8.47 -19.50
CA ALA A 276 -7.33 9.32 -19.19
C ALA A 276 -6.88 10.68 -18.64
N GLY A 277 -5.91 10.71 -17.73
CA GLY A 277 -5.33 11.93 -17.19
C GLY A 277 -4.71 12.80 -18.29
N TRP A 278 -3.93 12.19 -19.20
CA TRP A 278 -3.38 12.88 -20.36
C TRP A 278 -4.49 13.48 -21.25
N ARG A 279 -5.53 12.72 -21.59
CA ARG A 279 -6.65 13.21 -22.41
C ARG A 279 -7.46 14.31 -21.76
N LEU A 280 -7.52 14.31 -20.44
CA LEU A 280 -8.22 15.34 -19.65
C LEU A 280 -7.37 16.59 -19.40
N GLY A 281 -6.16 16.64 -19.97
CA GLY A 281 -5.26 17.78 -19.91
C GLY A 281 -4.51 17.93 -18.59
N PHE A 282 -4.31 16.84 -17.84
CA PHE A 282 -3.42 16.87 -16.68
C PHE A 282 -1.97 17.04 -17.12
N ASN A 283 -1.15 17.66 -16.28
CA ASN A 283 0.29 17.58 -16.43
C ASN A 283 0.79 16.17 -16.10
N TYR A 284 2.03 15.86 -16.44
CA TYR A 284 2.64 14.56 -16.21
C TYR A 284 2.59 14.16 -14.73
N GLU A 285 2.98 15.07 -13.86
CA GLU A 285 3.11 14.85 -12.42
C GLU A 285 1.78 14.47 -11.77
N ASP A 286 0.69 15.18 -12.15
CA ASP A 286 -0.66 14.88 -11.66
C ASP A 286 -1.21 13.57 -12.25
N ALA A 287 -1.00 13.32 -13.54
CA ALA A 287 -1.44 12.10 -14.20
C ALA A 287 -0.80 10.86 -13.57
N VAL A 288 0.50 10.93 -13.23
CA VAL A 288 1.22 9.88 -12.51
C VAL A 288 0.67 9.67 -11.11
N ALA A 289 0.46 10.74 -10.33
CA ALA A 289 -0.10 10.66 -8.99
C ALA A 289 -1.49 10.01 -8.98
N VAL A 290 -2.36 10.43 -9.90
CA VAL A 290 -3.72 9.89 -10.06
C VAL A 290 -3.67 8.41 -10.49
N ALA A 291 -2.79 8.05 -11.45
CA ALA A 291 -2.67 6.69 -11.95
C ALA A 291 -2.20 5.71 -10.86
N PHE A 292 -1.14 6.03 -10.11
CA PHE A 292 -0.68 5.17 -9.02
C PHE A 292 -1.71 5.04 -7.90
N ASN A 293 -2.37 6.15 -7.50
CA ASN A 293 -3.41 6.11 -6.47
C ASN A 293 -4.67 5.33 -6.89
N SER A 294 -4.92 5.19 -8.20
CA SER A 294 -6.02 4.39 -8.73
C SER A 294 -5.66 2.92 -8.94
N THR A 295 -4.38 2.58 -8.90
CA THR A 295 -3.87 1.25 -9.26
C THR A 295 -3.43 0.45 -8.05
N GLY A 296 -2.66 1.04 -7.12
CA GLY A 296 -2.14 0.35 -5.94
C GLY A 296 -3.23 -0.20 -5.04
N ARG A 297 -3.00 -1.38 -4.48
CA ARG A 297 -3.92 -2.06 -3.55
C ARG A 297 -3.30 -2.21 -2.18
N ASP A 298 -4.15 -2.28 -1.17
CA ASP A 298 -3.75 -2.37 0.24
C ASP A 298 -3.80 -3.84 0.68
N PHE A 299 -2.68 -4.53 0.53
CA PHE A 299 -2.57 -5.92 0.96
C PHE A 299 -2.62 -6.05 2.49
N GLU A 300 -2.18 -5.03 3.22
CA GLU A 300 -2.16 -5.02 4.68
C GLU A 300 -3.58 -5.16 5.25
N ILE A 301 -4.50 -4.35 4.75
CA ILE A 301 -5.91 -4.39 5.14
C ILE A 301 -6.56 -5.67 4.63
N ALA A 302 -6.24 -6.09 3.39
CA ALA A 302 -6.78 -7.32 2.83
C ALA A 302 -6.40 -8.54 3.66
N ILE A 303 -5.13 -8.69 4.07
CA ILE A 303 -4.65 -9.75 4.96
C ILE A 303 -5.37 -9.68 6.31
N ALA A 304 -5.45 -8.50 6.92
CA ALA A 304 -6.08 -8.32 8.22
C ALA A 304 -7.54 -8.78 8.24
N ILE A 305 -8.29 -8.44 7.19
CA ILE A 305 -9.69 -8.86 7.05
C ILE A 305 -9.79 -10.34 6.71
N ALA A 306 -8.92 -10.85 5.82
CA ALA A 306 -8.91 -12.26 5.42
C ALA A 306 -8.72 -13.19 6.63
N ILE A 307 -7.77 -12.89 7.50
CA ILE A 307 -7.50 -13.69 8.71
C ILE A 307 -8.65 -13.59 9.72
N THR A 308 -9.28 -12.41 9.80
CA THR A 308 -10.26 -12.15 10.87
C THR A 308 -11.67 -12.60 10.50
N ALA A 309 -12.07 -12.40 9.24
CA ALA A 309 -13.45 -12.59 8.79
C ALA A 309 -13.65 -13.79 7.85
N PHE A 310 -12.55 -14.35 7.32
CA PHE A 310 -12.59 -15.45 6.36
C PHE A 310 -11.73 -16.63 6.82
N SER A 311 -10.92 -17.20 5.94
CA SER A 311 -10.07 -18.34 6.22
C SER A 311 -8.58 -17.98 6.12
N PRO A 312 -7.70 -18.75 6.79
CA PRO A 312 -6.26 -18.62 6.59
C PRO A 312 -5.82 -18.83 5.13
N ALA A 313 -6.56 -19.61 4.34
CA ALA A 313 -6.26 -19.83 2.94
C ALA A 313 -6.55 -18.56 2.10
N VAL A 314 -7.63 -17.84 2.40
CA VAL A 314 -7.92 -16.52 1.82
C VAL A 314 -6.80 -15.53 2.16
N ALA A 315 -6.27 -15.56 3.39
CA ALA A 315 -5.15 -14.72 3.79
C ALA A 315 -3.89 -15.00 2.97
N VAL A 316 -3.54 -16.27 2.74
CA VAL A 316 -2.41 -16.65 1.87
C VAL A 316 -2.56 -16.08 0.46
N ALA A 317 -3.77 -16.10 -0.09
CA ALA A 317 -4.03 -15.51 -1.40
C ALA A 317 -3.71 -13.99 -1.41
N THR A 318 -4.10 -13.26 -0.36
CA THR A 318 -3.79 -11.83 -0.25
C THR A 318 -2.30 -11.55 -0.03
N GLU A 319 -1.55 -12.47 0.60
CA GLU A 319 -0.11 -12.34 0.85
C GLU A 319 0.76 -12.44 -0.41
N VAL A 320 0.27 -13.06 -1.46
CA VAL A 320 0.94 -13.06 -2.77
C VAL A 320 0.99 -11.65 -3.36
N GLY A 321 0.11 -10.73 -2.90
CA GLY A 321 0.01 -9.35 -3.35
C GLY A 321 1.35 -8.63 -3.47
N PRO A 322 2.11 -8.44 -2.39
CA PRO A 322 3.38 -7.71 -2.41
C PRO A 322 4.41 -8.27 -3.38
N LEU A 323 4.44 -9.61 -3.56
CA LEU A 323 5.37 -10.27 -4.49
C LEU A 323 5.15 -9.82 -5.93
N ILE A 324 3.89 -9.63 -6.31
CA ILE A 324 3.51 -9.27 -7.67
C ILE A 324 3.46 -7.75 -7.82
N GLU A 325 2.87 -7.06 -6.84
CA GLU A 325 2.66 -5.62 -6.89
C GLU A 325 3.98 -4.87 -7.03
N VAL A 326 4.98 -5.14 -6.18
CA VAL A 326 6.21 -4.35 -6.17
C VAL A 326 6.97 -4.42 -7.50
N PRO A 327 7.27 -5.58 -8.11
CA PRO A 327 7.91 -5.65 -9.41
C PRO A 327 7.09 -5.01 -10.53
N VAL A 328 5.77 -5.22 -10.52
CA VAL A 328 4.88 -4.64 -11.54
C VAL A 328 4.82 -3.13 -11.41
N MET A 329 4.66 -2.59 -10.20
CA MET A 329 4.64 -1.14 -9.98
C MET A 329 5.96 -0.46 -10.37
N LEU A 330 7.11 -1.09 -10.10
CA LEU A 330 8.40 -0.59 -10.56
C LEU A 330 8.49 -0.56 -12.09
N SER A 331 7.93 -1.56 -12.77
CA SER A 331 7.85 -1.56 -14.24
C SER A 331 6.94 -0.44 -14.75
N LEU A 332 5.84 -0.13 -14.05
CA LEU A 332 4.94 0.99 -14.36
C LEU A 332 5.60 2.35 -14.10
N VAL A 333 6.45 2.48 -13.08
CA VAL A 333 7.31 3.66 -12.90
C VAL A 333 8.16 3.91 -14.13
N TRP A 334 8.84 2.85 -14.61
CA TRP A 334 9.67 2.95 -15.81
C TRP A 334 8.85 3.32 -17.06
N ILE A 335 7.66 2.71 -17.23
CA ILE A 335 6.73 3.02 -18.34
C ILE A 335 6.28 4.48 -18.26
N ALA A 336 5.88 4.98 -17.08
CA ALA A 336 5.47 6.36 -16.89
C ALA A 336 6.57 7.34 -17.31
N MET A 337 7.79 7.14 -16.78
CA MET A 337 8.93 8.01 -17.09
C MET A 337 9.28 8.02 -18.58
N ARG A 338 9.25 6.86 -19.23
CA ARG A 338 9.57 6.74 -20.66
C ARG A 338 8.46 7.30 -21.57
N SER A 339 7.20 7.10 -21.20
CA SER A 339 6.05 7.61 -21.96
C SER A 339 5.77 9.09 -21.70
N GLY A 340 6.14 9.60 -20.52
CA GLY A 340 5.95 10.99 -20.13
C GLY A 340 6.59 11.97 -21.10
N GLN A 341 7.81 11.67 -21.58
CA GLN A 341 8.52 12.49 -22.57
C GLN A 341 7.75 12.58 -23.91
N ARG A 342 7.04 11.51 -24.28
CA ARG A 342 6.32 11.43 -25.56
C ARG A 342 4.91 12.00 -25.48
N LEU A 343 4.18 11.69 -24.39
CA LEU A 343 2.77 12.04 -24.24
C LEU A 343 2.57 13.45 -23.69
N PHE A 344 3.39 13.86 -22.71
CA PHE A 344 3.20 15.14 -22.01
C PHE A 344 4.20 16.21 -22.43
N ALA A 345 5.13 15.89 -23.36
CA ALA A 345 6.23 16.78 -23.74
C ALA A 345 7.01 17.33 -22.53
N ALA A 346 7.03 16.60 -21.42
CA ALA A 346 7.64 17.01 -20.18
C ALA A 346 9.15 16.71 -20.19
N PRO A 347 10.02 17.61 -19.72
CA PRO A 347 11.42 17.29 -19.48
C PRO A 347 11.50 16.37 -18.25
N VAL A 348 11.35 15.06 -18.46
CA VAL A 348 11.54 14.07 -17.41
C VAL A 348 13.04 13.86 -17.22
N ALA A 349 13.55 14.18 -16.04
CA ALA A 349 14.96 13.95 -15.72
C ALA A 349 15.31 12.46 -15.90
N PRO A 350 16.53 12.11 -16.36
CA PRO A 350 16.95 10.72 -16.44
C PRO A 350 16.79 10.04 -15.09
N LEU A 351 16.36 8.77 -15.09
CA LEU A 351 16.18 7.95 -13.87
C LEU A 351 17.43 7.96 -12.98
N GLU A 352 18.62 8.03 -13.60
CA GLU A 352 19.91 8.13 -12.91
C GLU A 352 20.04 9.40 -12.06
N ALA A 353 19.48 10.53 -12.52
CA ALA A 353 19.52 11.79 -11.78
C ALA A 353 18.57 11.80 -10.55
N ALA A 354 17.49 11.03 -10.62
CA ALA A 354 16.56 10.87 -9.50
C ALA A 354 17.06 9.89 -8.44
N LEU A 355 18.03 9.03 -8.78
CA LEU A 355 18.56 7.95 -7.94
C LEU A 355 19.94 8.26 -7.35
N VAL A 356 20.58 9.39 -7.77
CA VAL A 356 21.82 9.85 -7.13
C VAL A 356 21.43 10.60 -5.85
N PRO A 357 21.88 10.15 -4.67
CA PRO A 357 21.73 10.94 -3.47
C PRO A 357 22.40 12.30 -3.71
N SER A 358 21.70 13.40 -3.47
CA SER A 358 22.35 14.70 -3.39
C SER A 358 23.40 14.60 -2.29
N ASP A 359 24.66 14.57 -2.67
CA ASP A 359 25.76 14.60 -1.72
C ASP A 359 25.54 15.75 -0.76
N GLY A 360 25.53 15.43 0.53
CA GLY A 360 25.32 16.38 1.60
C GLY A 360 26.36 17.52 1.56
N PRO A 361 26.14 18.60 2.29
CA PRO A 361 26.96 19.81 2.24
C PRO A 361 28.36 19.55 2.82
N GLY A 362 29.34 19.34 1.92
CA GLY A 362 30.72 19.17 2.32
C GLY A 362 31.67 18.89 1.17
N GLY A 363 31.96 19.89 0.34
CA GLY A 363 33.00 19.77 -0.69
C GLY A 363 33.19 21.07 -1.47
N ALA A 364 34.00 21.95 -0.91
CA ALA A 364 34.84 22.99 -1.55
C ALA A 364 34.43 23.60 -2.89
N GLY A 365 34.16 24.88 -2.86
CA GLY A 365 34.57 25.99 -3.68
C GLY A 365 34.92 25.73 -5.17
N GLY A 366 34.07 26.19 -6.06
CA GLY A 366 34.38 26.29 -7.49
C GLY A 366 33.19 26.81 -8.27
N GLU A 367 33.14 28.10 -8.46
CA GLU A 367 32.45 28.87 -9.52
C GLU A 367 31.44 28.17 -10.42
N ARG A 368 30.15 28.26 -10.06
CA ARG A 368 29.04 28.41 -11.03
C ARG A 368 28.02 29.42 -10.48
N ARG A 369 28.38 30.69 -10.65
CA ARG A 369 27.39 31.77 -10.62
C ARG A 369 26.63 31.72 -11.95
N GLY A 370 25.30 31.67 -11.88
CA GLY A 370 24.43 32.06 -12.98
C GLY A 370 23.67 30.93 -13.66
N ALA A 371 22.71 30.29 -13.00
CA ALA A 371 21.48 29.73 -13.59
C ALA A 371 20.60 29.01 -12.53
N ALA A 372 20.26 29.69 -11.45
CA ALA A 372 19.26 29.16 -10.51
C ALA A 372 18.55 30.33 -9.81
N SER A 373 17.79 31.08 -10.61
CA SER A 373 16.87 32.10 -10.07
C SER A 373 15.86 32.49 -11.16
N SER A 374 14.96 31.59 -11.50
CA SER A 374 13.64 31.92 -12.07
C SER A 374 12.80 30.64 -12.22
N ALA A 375 12.42 30.02 -11.11
CA ALA A 375 11.22 29.19 -11.13
C ALA A 375 10.03 30.15 -11.03
N PRO A 376 9.12 30.23 -12.03
CA PRO A 376 7.96 31.09 -11.95
C PRO A 376 7.04 30.63 -10.80
N THR A 377 6.61 31.59 -10.00
CA THR A 377 5.56 31.37 -9.01
C THR A 377 4.25 31.01 -9.72
N TRP A 378 3.39 30.23 -9.07
CA TRP A 378 2.15 29.65 -9.58
C TRP A 378 1.16 30.67 -10.22
N SER A 379 1.39 31.95 -10.08
CA SER A 379 0.54 33.04 -10.61
C SER A 379 0.86 33.52 -12.03
N GLU A 380 1.95 33.04 -12.67
CA GLU A 380 2.45 33.63 -13.93
C GLU A 380 2.44 32.71 -15.16
N ARG A 381 1.70 31.58 -15.14
CA ARG A 381 1.58 30.76 -16.35
C ARG A 381 0.40 31.21 -17.23
N PRO A 382 0.59 31.47 -18.52
CA PRO A 382 -0.49 31.80 -19.42
C PRO A 382 -1.45 30.62 -19.58
N ARG A 383 -2.75 30.89 -19.55
CA ARG A 383 -3.80 29.90 -19.82
C ARG A 383 -3.70 29.48 -21.30
N PRO A 384 -3.81 28.21 -21.63
CA PRO A 384 -3.95 27.78 -23.02
C PRO A 384 -5.29 28.29 -23.59
N MET A 385 -5.25 28.77 -24.81
CA MET A 385 -6.43 29.18 -25.61
C MET A 385 -7.27 27.95 -25.96
#